data_ffed0e426a63749302b517967fa0fcbc
#
_entry.id   ffed0e426a63749302b517967fa0fcbc
#
_cell.length_a   1.000
_cell.length_b   1.000
_cell.length_c   1.000
_cell.angle_alpha   90.00
_cell.angle_beta   90.00
_cell.angle_gamma   90.00
#
_symmetry.space_group_name_H-M   'P 1'
#
loop_
_entity.id
_entity.type
_entity.pdbx_description
1 polymer ?
#
loop_
_entity_poly.entity_id
_entity_poly.type
_entity_poly.pdbx_seq_one_letter_code
_entity_poly.pdbx_strand_id
1 'polypeptide(L)'
;EGDTFEIGGALLKVLETPGHTDDSLSYVLYDKSFEEGPVGVFTGDALFIGDVGRTDFYPDRKREVAGLLYDSLEKLMRLGDQCLVYPAHGAGSVCGSGMADREFSSIGHEKLNNPSLQIDDREAFIDAKVAENHYIPPYFRRMEEGNMEGTEDAPPAPLPASPARLLDPGDAVCLDVRGIFDFAGGHRTGSLCIPDDMLAAFAGWLLPGDKPVLLVARDDDQAVDAATTLQRIGFDNVSGFVSGAM
;
A
#
# COMPACT_ATOMS: atom_id res chain seq x y z
N GLU A 1 -9.73 3.22 21.58
CA GLU A 1 -10.90 3.99 21.13
C GLU A 1 -11.19 5.16 22.09
N GLY A 2 -11.56 6.33 21.52
CA GLY A 2 -11.92 7.50 22.32
C GLY A 2 -10.77 8.42 22.71
N ASP A 3 -9.53 8.04 22.49
CA ASP A 3 -8.38 8.90 22.69
C ASP A 3 -8.47 10.14 21.77
N THR A 4 -7.93 11.26 22.25
CA THR A 4 -8.00 12.52 21.53
C THR A 4 -6.64 13.20 21.46
N PHE A 5 -6.37 13.85 20.32
CA PHE A 5 -5.16 14.64 20.09
C PHE A 5 -5.55 16.04 19.65
N GLU A 6 -5.03 17.05 20.34
CA GLU A 6 -5.24 18.46 20.00
C GLU A 6 -4.08 18.98 19.14
N ILE A 7 -4.39 19.56 17.99
CA ILE A 7 -3.42 20.14 17.06
C ILE A 7 -3.91 21.54 16.68
N GLY A 8 -3.49 22.55 17.43
CA GLY A 8 -3.98 23.93 17.24
C GLY A 8 -5.50 24.04 17.39
N GLY A 9 -6.18 24.48 16.34
CA GLY A 9 -7.65 24.56 16.27
C GLY A 9 -8.36 23.26 15.97
N ALA A 10 -7.62 22.19 15.68
CA ALA A 10 -8.17 20.88 15.35
C ALA A 10 -8.17 19.92 16.56
N LEU A 11 -9.12 18.98 16.56
CA LEU A 11 -9.17 17.86 17.49
C LEU A 11 -9.31 16.57 16.66
N LEU A 12 -8.41 15.63 16.85
CA LEU A 12 -8.51 14.28 16.31
C LEU A 12 -9.04 13.34 17.41
N LYS A 13 -10.03 12.54 17.08
CA LYS A 13 -10.56 11.49 17.95
C LYS A 13 -10.34 10.12 17.31
N VAL A 14 -9.78 9.19 18.08
CA VAL A 14 -9.54 7.80 17.64
C VAL A 14 -10.82 7.00 17.66
N LEU A 15 -11.10 6.31 16.55
CA LEU A 15 -12.19 5.37 16.39
C LEU A 15 -11.61 4.03 15.97
N GLU A 16 -11.87 2.96 16.73
CA GLU A 16 -11.50 1.60 16.31
C GLU A 16 -12.38 1.14 15.17
N THR A 17 -11.73 0.76 14.08
CA THR A 17 -12.36 0.31 12.83
C THR A 17 -11.73 -0.99 12.32
N PRO A 18 -11.75 -2.08 13.16
CA PRO A 18 -11.18 -3.37 12.77
C PRO A 18 -11.94 -4.00 11.60
N GLY A 19 -11.26 -4.92 10.90
CA GLY A 19 -11.82 -5.72 9.82
C GLY A 19 -10.88 -5.86 8.63
N HIS A 20 -10.23 -4.79 8.18
CA HIS A 20 -9.09 -4.92 7.27
C HIS A 20 -7.90 -5.56 8.00
N THR A 21 -7.54 -4.98 9.15
CA THR A 21 -6.70 -5.61 10.18
C THR A 21 -7.38 -5.50 11.54
N ASP A 22 -6.91 -6.30 12.52
CA ASP A 22 -7.47 -6.28 13.88
C ASP A 22 -7.20 -4.95 14.60
N ASP A 23 -6.12 -4.26 14.28
CA ASP A 23 -5.65 -3.02 14.88
C ASP A 23 -6.00 -1.76 14.08
N SER A 24 -6.83 -1.88 13.05
CA SER A 24 -7.22 -0.76 12.19
C SER A 24 -7.92 0.35 12.99
N LEU A 25 -7.47 1.57 12.77
CA LEU A 25 -7.99 2.78 13.38
C LEU A 25 -8.40 3.79 12.33
N SER A 26 -9.45 4.56 12.64
CA SER A 26 -9.79 5.78 11.92
C SER A 26 -9.62 6.99 12.82
N TYR A 27 -9.30 8.14 12.25
CA TYR A 27 -9.12 9.39 12.99
C TYR A 27 -10.15 10.41 12.55
N VAL A 28 -11.08 10.72 13.44
CA VAL A 28 -12.17 11.68 13.20
C VAL A 28 -11.67 13.08 13.52
N LEU A 29 -11.76 13.97 12.54
CA LEU A 29 -11.30 15.35 12.63
C LEU A 29 -12.46 16.28 12.98
N TYR A 30 -12.27 17.07 14.03
CA TYR A 30 -13.13 18.17 14.42
C TYR A 30 -12.37 19.50 14.29
N ASP A 31 -13.02 20.52 13.77
CA ASP A 31 -12.56 21.90 13.84
C ASP A 31 -13.22 22.57 15.05
N LYS A 32 -12.42 23.05 16.00
CA LYS A 32 -12.92 23.69 17.23
C LYS A 32 -13.72 24.99 16.97
N SER A 33 -13.61 25.56 15.77
CA SER A 33 -14.43 26.70 15.34
C SER A 33 -15.81 26.30 14.78
N PHE A 34 -16.05 24.99 14.60
CA PHE A 34 -17.29 24.41 14.11
C PHE A 34 -17.94 23.53 15.17
N GLU A 35 -19.18 23.88 15.57
CA GLU A 35 -19.93 23.11 16.59
C GLU A 35 -20.78 21.97 16.00
N GLU A 36 -20.88 21.87 14.67
CA GLU A 36 -21.85 20.99 13.98
C GLU A 36 -21.37 19.55 13.72
N GLY A 37 -20.35 19.08 14.42
CA GLY A 37 -19.87 17.70 14.32
C GLY A 37 -18.52 17.58 13.59
N PRO A 38 -18.14 16.36 13.16
CA PRO A 38 -16.86 16.15 12.49
C PRO A 38 -16.83 16.76 11.09
N VAL A 39 -15.70 17.35 10.73
CA VAL A 39 -15.44 17.91 9.40
C VAL A 39 -14.81 16.91 8.45
N GLY A 40 -14.15 15.87 8.97
CA GLY A 40 -13.52 14.82 8.17
C GLY A 40 -13.16 13.60 8.98
N VAL A 41 -12.83 12.51 8.29
CA VAL A 41 -12.34 11.28 8.88
C VAL A 41 -11.26 10.66 7.99
N PHE A 42 -10.13 10.33 8.58
CA PHE A 42 -9.09 9.51 7.95
C PHE A 42 -9.44 8.05 8.22
N THR A 43 -9.92 7.37 7.20
CA THR A 43 -10.53 6.03 7.33
C THR A 43 -9.55 4.88 7.27
N GLY A 44 -8.27 5.17 6.98
CA GLY A 44 -7.29 4.11 6.74
C GLY A 44 -7.78 3.18 5.62
N ASP A 45 -7.69 1.90 5.88
CA ASP A 45 -8.12 0.84 4.97
C ASP A 45 -9.53 0.30 5.27
N ALA A 46 -10.30 0.95 6.13
CA ALA A 46 -11.67 0.53 6.40
C ALA A 46 -12.64 0.96 5.29
N LEU A 47 -12.57 2.21 4.86
CA LEU A 47 -13.45 2.78 3.84
C LEU A 47 -12.61 3.52 2.80
N PHE A 48 -12.78 3.17 1.54
CA PHE A 48 -12.24 3.85 0.37
C PHE A 48 -13.32 4.61 -0.37
N ILE A 49 -12.94 5.34 -1.42
CA ILE A 49 -13.90 6.00 -2.30
C ILE A 49 -14.42 4.98 -3.30
N GLY A 50 -15.70 4.63 -3.18
CA GLY A 50 -16.36 3.64 -4.02
C GLY A 50 -16.05 2.17 -3.67
N ASP A 51 -15.28 1.90 -2.61
CA ASP A 51 -14.93 0.55 -2.16
C ASP A 51 -14.73 0.51 -0.64
N VAL A 52 -14.48 -0.68 -0.10
CA VAL A 52 -14.14 -0.92 1.30
C VAL A 52 -12.95 -1.88 1.40
N GLY A 53 -12.29 -1.91 2.54
CA GLY A 53 -11.13 -2.75 2.77
C GLY A 53 -11.36 -4.23 2.47
N ARG A 54 -10.32 -4.92 1.98
CA ARG A 54 -10.31 -6.37 1.87
C ARG A 54 -10.21 -7.01 3.25
N THR A 55 -10.71 -8.24 3.39
CA THR A 55 -10.81 -8.95 4.69
C THR A 55 -10.20 -10.35 4.64
N ASP A 56 -9.34 -10.62 3.66
CA ASP A 56 -8.82 -11.96 3.38
C ASP A 56 -7.43 -12.25 3.96
N PHE A 57 -6.88 -11.34 4.77
CA PHE A 57 -5.60 -11.53 5.47
C PHE A 57 -5.64 -12.62 6.54
N TYR A 58 -6.82 -12.94 7.06
CA TYR A 58 -7.04 -13.95 8.09
C TYR A 58 -7.85 -15.13 7.54
N PRO A 59 -7.22 -16.11 6.84
CA PRO A 59 -7.93 -17.18 6.14
C PRO A 59 -8.90 -17.99 7.03
N ASP A 60 -8.51 -18.19 8.30
CA ASP A 60 -9.30 -18.97 9.28
C ASP A 60 -10.41 -18.14 9.95
N ARG A 61 -10.41 -16.79 9.78
CA ARG A 61 -11.32 -15.86 10.43
C ARG A 61 -12.09 -14.98 9.43
N LYS A 62 -12.16 -15.36 8.16
CA LYS A 62 -12.74 -14.53 7.07
C LYS A 62 -14.12 -13.95 7.41
N ARG A 63 -15.03 -14.79 7.92
CA ARG A 63 -16.38 -14.32 8.29
C ARG A 63 -16.38 -13.36 9.48
N GLU A 64 -15.55 -13.65 10.46
CA GLU A 64 -15.42 -12.80 11.65
C GLU A 64 -14.91 -11.40 11.27
N VAL A 65 -13.79 -11.33 10.54
CA VAL A 65 -13.20 -10.02 10.17
C VAL A 65 -14.06 -9.25 9.17
N ALA A 66 -14.79 -9.93 8.28
CA ALA A 66 -15.79 -9.29 7.43
C ALA A 66 -16.94 -8.69 8.25
N GLY A 67 -17.37 -9.36 9.32
CA GLY A 67 -18.33 -8.82 10.26
C GLY A 67 -17.81 -7.62 11.06
N LEU A 68 -16.54 -7.66 11.48
CA LEU A 68 -15.88 -6.52 12.11
C LEU A 68 -15.81 -5.30 11.19
N LEU A 69 -15.51 -5.52 9.90
CA LEU A 69 -15.52 -4.45 8.91
C LEU A 69 -16.92 -3.85 8.75
N TYR A 70 -17.96 -4.66 8.64
CA TYR A 70 -19.34 -4.17 8.57
C TYR A 70 -19.68 -3.27 9.76
N ASP A 71 -19.39 -3.74 10.98
CA ASP A 71 -19.65 -3.01 12.22
C ASP A 71 -18.84 -1.69 12.28
N SER A 72 -17.63 -1.69 11.71
CA SER A 72 -16.77 -0.51 11.59
C SER A 72 -17.32 0.51 10.59
N LEU A 73 -17.82 0.04 9.44
CA LEU A 73 -18.47 0.88 8.43
C LEU A 73 -19.73 1.55 9.02
N GLU A 74 -20.53 0.80 9.78
CA GLU A 74 -21.69 1.35 10.48
C GLU A 74 -21.31 2.48 11.45
N LYS A 75 -20.18 2.35 12.17
CA LYS A 75 -19.67 3.44 13.02
C LYS A 75 -19.32 4.68 12.19
N LEU A 76 -18.62 4.49 11.06
CA LEU A 76 -18.23 5.58 10.15
C LEU A 76 -19.47 6.28 9.58
N MET A 77 -20.49 5.53 9.17
CA MET A 77 -21.73 6.10 8.61
C MET A 77 -22.49 6.99 9.58
N ARG A 78 -22.27 6.86 10.88
CA ARG A 78 -22.89 7.72 11.92
C ARG A 78 -22.21 9.06 12.10
N LEU A 79 -21.08 9.32 11.45
CA LEU A 79 -20.36 10.60 11.55
C LEU A 79 -21.08 11.77 10.88
N GLY A 80 -22.10 11.50 10.06
CA GLY A 80 -22.90 12.50 9.36
C GLY A 80 -22.47 12.69 7.91
N ASP A 81 -23.43 13.00 7.06
CA ASP A 81 -23.25 13.00 5.60
C ASP A 81 -22.26 14.06 5.09
N GLN A 82 -22.10 15.15 5.86
CA GLN A 82 -21.16 16.25 5.57
C GLN A 82 -19.70 15.90 5.85
N CYS A 83 -19.44 14.84 6.64
CA CYS A 83 -18.09 14.45 7.03
C CYS A 83 -17.29 14.00 5.79
N LEU A 84 -16.15 14.64 5.53
CA LEU A 84 -15.26 14.27 4.42
C LEU A 84 -14.52 12.98 4.73
N VAL A 85 -14.32 12.14 3.72
CA VAL A 85 -13.61 10.87 3.80
C VAL A 85 -12.24 11.00 3.13
N TYR A 86 -11.19 10.69 3.89
CA TYR A 86 -9.81 10.64 3.45
C TYR A 86 -9.26 9.21 3.64
N PRO A 87 -9.26 8.39 2.58
CA PRO A 87 -8.78 7.01 2.66
C PRO A 87 -7.25 6.93 2.64
N ALA A 88 -6.70 5.77 3.02
CA ALA A 88 -5.26 5.51 2.92
C ALA A 88 -4.77 5.36 1.49
N HIS A 89 -5.61 4.89 0.60
CA HIS A 89 -5.26 4.57 -0.79
C HIS A 89 -6.28 5.12 -1.78
N GLY A 90 -5.82 5.31 -3.02
CA GLY A 90 -6.63 5.62 -4.19
C GLY A 90 -6.64 4.50 -5.22
N ALA A 91 -7.15 4.78 -6.41
CA ALA A 91 -7.23 3.85 -7.53
C ALA A 91 -5.88 3.20 -7.84
N GLY A 92 -5.90 1.90 -8.11
CA GLY A 92 -4.71 1.09 -8.41
C GLY A 92 -4.04 0.44 -7.21
N SER A 93 -4.50 0.69 -5.98
CA SER A 93 -4.02 -0.03 -4.80
C SER A 93 -4.49 -1.48 -4.80
N VAL A 94 -3.66 -2.37 -4.24
CA VAL A 94 -4.00 -3.79 -4.03
C VAL A 94 -4.95 -4.02 -2.83
N CYS A 95 -5.25 -2.97 -2.06
CA CYS A 95 -6.13 -3.04 -0.89
C CYS A 95 -7.61 -2.99 -1.23
N GLY A 96 -7.98 -2.69 -2.48
CA GLY A 96 -9.35 -2.73 -2.99
C GLY A 96 -9.36 -2.84 -4.51
N SER A 97 -10.47 -3.29 -5.08
CA SER A 97 -10.61 -3.57 -6.51
C SER A 97 -11.46 -2.54 -7.27
N GLY A 98 -12.26 -1.77 -6.55
CA GLY A 98 -13.26 -0.84 -7.09
C GLY A 98 -13.04 0.63 -6.76
N MET A 99 -11.86 1.00 -6.24
CA MET A 99 -11.58 2.37 -5.82
C MET A 99 -11.65 3.37 -6.96
N ALA A 100 -12.37 4.47 -6.72
CA ALA A 100 -12.46 5.58 -7.67
C ALA A 100 -11.17 6.42 -7.68
N ASP A 101 -10.88 7.02 -8.83
CA ASP A 101 -9.75 7.96 -9.00
C ASP A 101 -10.13 9.35 -8.47
N ARG A 102 -10.21 9.47 -7.14
CA ARG A 102 -10.49 10.70 -6.39
C ARG A 102 -9.67 10.72 -5.12
N GLU A 103 -9.31 11.91 -4.64
CA GLU A 103 -8.51 12.08 -3.43
C GLU A 103 -9.34 12.09 -2.15
N PHE A 104 -10.62 12.49 -2.21
CA PHE A 104 -11.54 12.54 -1.08
C PHE A 104 -12.99 12.36 -1.53
N SER A 105 -13.84 12.04 -0.58
CA SER A 105 -15.29 11.90 -0.75
C SER A 105 -16.01 12.46 0.49
N SER A 106 -17.28 12.16 0.67
CA SER A 106 -18.01 12.39 1.90
C SER A 106 -18.79 11.16 2.31
N ILE A 107 -19.10 11.04 3.60
CA ILE A 107 -19.93 9.95 4.12
C ILE A 107 -21.27 9.86 3.37
N GLY A 108 -21.91 11.00 3.08
CA GLY A 108 -23.16 11.04 2.33
C GLY A 108 -23.00 10.55 0.88
N HIS A 109 -21.88 10.89 0.22
CA HIS A 109 -21.63 10.38 -1.13
C HIS A 109 -21.40 8.87 -1.12
N GLU A 110 -20.60 8.35 -0.20
CA GLU A 110 -20.32 6.91 -0.09
C GLU A 110 -21.58 6.12 0.25
N LYS A 111 -22.45 6.59 1.16
CA LYS A 111 -23.74 5.98 1.45
C LYS A 111 -24.61 5.77 0.20
N LEU A 112 -24.54 6.67 -0.77
CA LEU A 112 -25.37 6.63 -1.97
C LEU A 112 -24.74 5.84 -3.13
N ASN A 113 -23.42 5.78 -3.20
CA ASN A 113 -22.72 5.36 -4.42
C ASN A 113 -21.74 4.19 -4.21
N ASN A 114 -21.33 3.90 -2.98
CA ASN A 114 -20.41 2.80 -2.69
C ASN A 114 -21.17 1.46 -2.72
N PRO A 115 -20.85 0.53 -3.65
CA PRO A 115 -21.61 -0.72 -3.79
C PRO A 115 -21.63 -1.57 -2.52
N SER A 116 -20.53 -1.58 -1.75
CA SER A 116 -20.43 -2.35 -0.51
C SER A 116 -21.35 -1.80 0.58
N LEU A 117 -21.58 -0.49 0.61
CA LEU A 117 -22.49 0.17 1.56
C LEU A 117 -23.97 0.07 1.15
N GLN A 118 -24.29 -0.46 -0.03
CA GLN A 118 -25.67 -0.76 -0.44
C GLN A 118 -26.15 -2.12 0.07
N ILE A 119 -25.29 -2.88 0.73
CA ILE A 119 -25.64 -4.19 1.29
C ILE A 119 -26.06 -3.97 2.75
N ASP A 120 -27.34 -3.71 2.99
CA ASP A 120 -27.88 -3.40 4.32
C ASP A 120 -27.86 -4.58 5.30
N ASP A 121 -27.97 -5.81 4.77
CA ASP A 121 -27.96 -7.02 5.60
C ASP A 121 -26.54 -7.45 5.92
N ARG A 122 -26.24 -7.55 7.23
CA ARG A 122 -24.91 -7.90 7.73
C ARG A 122 -24.40 -9.25 7.24
N GLU A 123 -25.26 -10.27 7.21
CA GLU A 123 -24.83 -11.62 6.73
C GLU A 123 -24.62 -11.63 5.23
N ALA A 124 -25.44 -10.89 4.46
CA ALA A 124 -25.24 -10.72 3.02
C ALA A 124 -23.93 -10.00 2.71
N PHE A 125 -23.57 -8.96 3.51
CA PHE A 125 -22.27 -8.30 3.39
C PHE A 125 -21.12 -9.26 3.66
N ILE A 126 -21.20 -10.04 4.75
CA ILE A 126 -20.18 -11.03 5.12
C ILE A 126 -20.02 -12.07 3.99
N ASP A 127 -21.12 -12.58 3.45
CA ASP A 127 -21.09 -13.55 2.35
C ASP A 127 -20.44 -12.96 1.09
N ALA A 128 -20.74 -11.70 0.76
CA ALA A 128 -20.14 -11.00 -0.36
C ALA A 128 -18.64 -10.84 -0.17
N LYS A 129 -18.19 -10.37 1.02
CA LYS A 129 -16.76 -10.19 1.34
C LYS A 129 -15.98 -11.52 1.33
N VAL A 130 -16.56 -12.59 1.86
CA VAL A 130 -15.93 -13.93 1.85
C VAL A 130 -15.80 -14.50 0.45
N ALA A 131 -16.72 -14.15 -0.46
CA ALA A 131 -16.69 -14.58 -1.86
C ALA A 131 -15.68 -13.80 -2.72
N GLU A 132 -15.16 -12.67 -2.25
CA GLU A 132 -14.14 -11.92 -2.96
C GLU A 132 -12.84 -12.72 -3.10
N ASN A 133 -12.24 -12.66 -4.28
CA ASN A 133 -10.95 -13.24 -4.56
C ASN A 133 -9.97 -12.12 -4.88
N HIS A 134 -9.18 -11.74 -3.90
CA HIS A 134 -8.11 -10.79 -4.09
C HIS A 134 -6.81 -11.52 -4.42
N TYR A 135 -6.09 -10.99 -5.36
CA TYR A 135 -4.73 -11.48 -5.56
C TYR A 135 -3.85 -11.05 -4.39
N ILE A 136 -3.08 -12.01 -3.87
CA ILE A 136 -2.11 -11.76 -2.80
C ILE A 136 -0.73 -11.67 -3.46
N PRO A 137 -0.11 -10.47 -3.52
CA PRO A 137 1.25 -10.33 -4.04
C PRO A 137 2.24 -11.22 -3.27
N PRO A 138 3.23 -11.82 -3.94
CA PRO A 138 4.20 -12.71 -3.29
C PRO A 138 4.95 -12.10 -2.12
N TYR A 139 5.10 -10.77 -2.12
CA TYR A 139 5.82 -10.04 -1.08
C TYR A 139 4.98 -9.72 0.18
N PHE A 140 3.66 -9.90 0.16
CA PHE A 140 2.79 -9.54 1.29
C PHE A 140 3.22 -10.27 2.58
N ARG A 141 3.42 -11.58 2.50
CA ARG A 141 3.83 -12.36 3.67
C ARG A 141 5.11 -11.84 4.32
N ARG A 142 6.10 -11.49 3.49
CA ARG A 142 7.37 -10.93 3.97
C ARG A 142 7.18 -9.55 4.61
N MET A 143 6.30 -8.73 4.04
CA MET A 143 5.94 -7.43 4.61
C MET A 143 5.21 -7.59 5.94
N GLU A 144 4.29 -8.53 6.06
CA GLU A 144 3.59 -8.83 7.32
C GLU A 144 4.59 -9.27 8.41
N GLU A 145 5.49 -10.18 8.09
CA GLU A 145 6.55 -10.63 9.01
C GLU A 145 7.42 -9.43 9.45
N GLY A 146 7.90 -8.60 8.53
CA GLY A 146 8.70 -7.42 8.83
C GLY A 146 7.95 -6.36 9.65
N ASN A 147 6.66 -6.18 9.41
CA ASN A 147 5.83 -5.24 10.17
C ASN A 147 5.55 -5.74 11.61
N MET A 148 5.42 -7.05 11.81
CA MET A 148 5.19 -7.63 13.15
C MET A 148 6.45 -7.73 13.98
N GLU A 149 7.58 -8.11 13.37
CA GLU A 149 8.84 -8.37 14.07
C GLU A 149 9.74 -7.13 14.15
N GLY A 150 9.45 -6.13 13.33
CA GLY A 150 10.32 -4.99 13.08
C GLY A 150 11.41 -5.33 12.08
N THR A 151 11.97 -4.30 11.46
CA THR A 151 13.11 -4.42 10.55
C THR A 151 14.36 -3.90 11.24
N GLU A 152 15.51 -4.50 10.96
CA GLU A 152 16.79 -3.93 11.37
C GLU A 152 16.98 -2.57 10.65
N ASP A 153 17.58 -1.61 11.37
CA ASP A 153 18.01 -0.35 10.76
C ASP A 153 19.03 -0.66 9.65
N ALA A 154 18.57 -0.71 8.42
CA ALA A 154 19.46 -0.83 7.27
C ALA A 154 19.92 0.60 6.89
N PRO A 155 21.15 1.01 7.21
CA PRO A 155 21.67 2.25 6.67
C PRO A 155 21.75 2.10 5.15
N PRO A 156 21.44 3.16 4.39
CA PRO A 156 21.68 3.14 2.96
C PRO A 156 23.19 2.94 2.75
N ALA A 157 23.58 1.71 2.48
CA ALA A 157 24.96 1.42 2.15
C ALA A 157 25.30 2.09 0.83
N PRO A 158 26.44 2.78 0.72
CA PRO A 158 26.89 3.26 -0.57
C PRO A 158 27.03 2.06 -1.50
N LEU A 159 26.26 2.05 -2.58
CA LEU A 159 26.29 0.98 -3.55
C LEU A 159 27.62 1.05 -4.33
N PRO A 160 28.39 -0.04 -4.39
CA PRO A 160 29.60 -0.04 -5.19
C PRO A 160 29.24 -0.04 -6.68
N ALA A 161 29.81 0.91 -7.43
CA ALA A 161 29.80 0.82 -8.88
C ALA A 161 30.56 -0.45 -9.32
N SER A 162 29.94 -1.28 -10.12
CA SER A 162 30.47 -2.61 -10.48
C SER A 162 30.35 -2.90 -11.97
N PRO A 163 31.05 -2.14 -12.85
CA PRO A 163 30.96 -2.35 -14.30
C PRO A 163 31.34 -3.78 -14.73
N ALA A 164 32.31 -4.38 -14.05
CA ALA A 164 32.75 -5.75 -14.37
C ALA A 164 31.66 -6.81 -14.11
N ARG A 165 30.75 -6.56 -13.16
CA ARG A 165 29.64 -7.48 -12.85
C ARG A 165 28.56 -7.49 -13.92
N LEU A 166 28.49 -6.49 -14.79
CA LEU A 166 27.57 -6.54 -15.91
C LEU A 166 27.91 -7.70 -16.87
N LEU A 167 29.20 -8.05 -16.98
CA LEU A 167 29.66 -9.16 -17.82
C LEU A 167 29.46 -10.51 -17.10
N ASP A 168 29.67 -10.55 -15.81
CA ASP A 168 29.48 -11.75 -14.99
C ASP A 168 28.79 -11.39 -13.65
N PRO A 169 27.46 -11.36 -13.60
CA PRO A 169 26.70 -11.04 -12.38
C PRO A 169 26.70 -12.17 -11.35
N GLY A 170 27.24 -13.34 -11.68
CA GLY A 170 27.09 -14.54 -10.85
C GLY A 170 25.63 -14.94 -10.71
N ASP A 171 25.18 -15.16 -9.47
CA ASP A 171 23.79 -15.51 -9.16
C ASP A 171 22.86 -14.29 -9.07
N ALA A 172 23.38 -13.07 -9.23
CA ALA A 172 22.59 -11.85 -9.10
C ALA A 172 21.61 -11.68 -10.28
N VAL A 173 20.41 -11.23 -9.96
CA VAL A 173 19.45 -10.78 -10.95
C VAL A 173 19.89 -9.41 -11.47
N CYS A 174 20.14 -9.29 -12.77
CA CYS A 174 20.35 -8.00 -13.42
C CYS A 174 19.02 -7.29 -13.59
N LEU A 175 18.82 -6.20 -12.83
CA LEU A 175 17.62 -5.36 -12.89
C LEU A 175 17.95 -4.04 -13.54
N ASP A 176 17.39 -3.82 -14.72
CA ASP A 176 17.51 -2.56 -15.46
C ASP A 176 16.37 -1.63 -15.04
N VAL A 177 16.70 -0.54 -14.36
CA VAL A 177 15.76 0.45 -13.86
C VAL A 177 15.62 1.68 -14.76
N ARG A 178 16.29 1.67 -15.90
CA ARG A 178 16.15 2.71 -16.89
C ARG A 178 14.77 2.67 -17.56
N GLY A 179 14.46 3.72 -18.31
CA GLY A 179 13.23 3.76 -19.07
C GLY A 179 13.12 2.61 -20.08
N ILE A 180 11.88 2.21 -20.41
CA ILE A 180 11.61 1.07 -21.29
C ILE A 180 12.22 1.23 -22.69
N PHE A 181 12.37 2.46 -23.18
CA PHE A 181 12.99 2.74 -24.47
C PHE A 181 14.52 2.60 -24.42
N ASP A 182 15.16 2.94 -23.30
CA ASP A 182 16.59 2.73 -23.09
C ASP A 182 16.90 1.24 -23.05
N PHE A 183 16.08 0.49 -22.30
CA PHE A 183 16.16 -0.96 -22.26
C PHE A 183 15.98 -1.61 -23.64
N ALA A 184 14.98 -1.18 -24.41
CA ALA A 184 14.71 -1.67 -25.75
C ALA A 184 15.82 -1.30 -26.74
N GLY A 185 16.47 -0.15 -26.55
CA GLY A 185 17.61 0.30 -27.38
C GLY A 185 18.86 -0.50 -27.14
N GLY A 186 19.08 -1.03 -25.95
CA GLY A 186 20.24 -1.87 -25.62
C GLY A 186 20.22 -2.29 -24.15
N HIS A 187 20.25 -3.60 -23.91
CA HIS A 187 20.28 -4.18 -22.59
C HIS A 187 21.11 -5.46 -22.52
N ARG A 188 21.49 -5.85 -21.33
CA ARG A 188 22.16 -7.12 -21.13
C ARG A 188 21.18 -8.29 -21.32
N THR A 189 21.59 -9.31 -22.10
CA THR A 189 20.78 -10.53 -22.25
C THR A 189 20.49 -11.16 -20.89
N GLY A 190 19.22 -11.45 -20.64
CA GLY A 190 18.74 -12.03 -19.38
C GLY A 190 18.52 -11.01 -18.26
N SER A 191 18.66 -9.71 -18.51
CA SER A 191 18.22 -8.70 -17.54
C SER A 191 16.71 -8.53 -17.57
N LEU A 192 16.16 -8.18 -16.40
CA LEU A 192 14.77 -7.81 -16.20
C LEU A 192 14.67 -6.28 -16.26
N CYS A 193 13.66 -5.75 -16.93
CA CYS A 193 13.38 -4.32 -16.94
C CYS A 193 12.20 -4.01 -16.01
N ILE A 194 12.45 -3.17 -15.02
CA ILE A 194 11.40 -2.52 -14.23
C ILE A 194 11.82 -1.06 -14.06
N PRO A 195 11.24 -0.13 -14.81
CA PRO A 195 11.53 1.29 -14.65
C PRO A 195 11.42 1.76 -13.21
N ASP A 196 12.25 2.74 -12.81
CA ASP A 196 12.36 3.21 -11.43
C ASP A 196 11.02 3.64 -10.81
N ASP A 197 10.16 4.30 -11.57
CA ASP A 197 8.80 4.71 -11.18
C ASP A 197 7.84 3.52 -10.97
N MET A 198 8.19 2.33 -11.47
CA MET A 198 7.40 1.10 -11.35
C MET A 198 7.95 0.10 -10.33
N LEU A 199 9.11 0.37 -9.73
CA LEU A 199 9.79 -0.58 -8.82
C LEU A 199 8.93 -0.97 -7.63
N ALA A 200 8.36 0.00 -6.93
CA ALA A 200 7.55 -0.26 -5.74
C ALA A 200 6.33 -1.15 -6.04
N ALA A 201 5.76 -1.03 -7.25
CA ALA A 201 4.58 -1.80 -7.64
C ALA A 201 4.93 -3.21 -8.15
N PHE A 202 6.07 -3.40 -8.84
CA PHE A 202 6.31 -4.64 -9.58
C PHE A 202 7.53 -5.45 -9.12
N ALA A 203 8.47 -4.87 -8.38
CA ALA A 203 9.66 -5.61 -7.97
C ALA A 203 9.30 -6.85 -7.12
N GLY A 204 8.38 -6.71 -6.17
CA GLY A 204 7.93 -7.84 -5.35
C GLY A 204 7.23 -8.98 -6.11
N TRP A 205 6.75 -8.69 -7.32
CA TRP A 205 6.13 -9.69 -8.20
C TRP A 205 7.15 -10.45 -9.03
N LEU A 206 8.21 -9.77 -9.47
CA LEU A 206 9.08 -10.21 -10.55
C LEU A 206 10.46 -10.62 -10.05
N LEU A 207 10.91 -10.09 -8.90
CA LEU A 207 12.21 -10.41 -8.35
C LEU A 207 12.11 -11.60 -7.37
N PRO A 208 13.01 -12.57 -7.48
CA PRO A 208 13.17 -13.58 -6.44
C PRO A 208 13.73 -12.93 -5.17
N GLY A 209 13.08 -13.18 -4.02
CA GLY A 209 13.46 -12.55 -2.75
C GLY A 209 14.78 -13.03 -2.14
N ASP A 210 15.34 -14.13 -2.63
CA ASP A 210 16.53 -14.83 -2.12
C ASP A 210 17.81 -14.51 -2.90
N LYS A 211 17.72 -13.79 -4.02
CA LYS A 211 18.87 -13.51 -4.88
C LYS A 211 19.38 -12.07 -4.74
N PRO A 212 20.70 -11.88 -4.87
CA PRO A 212 21.26 -10.53 -5.00
C PRO A 212 20.71 -9.81 -6.24
N VAL A 213 20.57 -8.50 -6.14
CA VAL A 213 20.16 -7.64 -7.26
C VAL A 213 21.34 -6.78 -7.70
N LEU A 214 21.68 -6.83 -8.99
CA LEU A 214 22.62 -5.92 -9.64
C LEU A 214 21.82 -4.92 -10.47
N LEU A 215 21.90 -3.63 -10.15
CA LEU A 215 21.19 -2.58 -10.85
C LEU A 215 21.89 -2.16 -12.14
N VAL A 216 21.10 -1.86 -13.17
CA VAL A 216 21.54 -1.10 -14.34
C VAL A 216 20.73 0.21 -14.34
N ALA A 217 21.41 1.33 -14.21
CA ALA A 217 20.81 2.65 -14.07
C ALA A 217 21.38 3.62 -15.10
N ARG A 218 20.70 4.73 -15.34
CA ARG A 218 21.17 5.81 -16.20
C ARG A 218 22.36 6.54 -15.60
N ASP A 219 22.30 6.77 -14.30
CA ASP A 219 23.28 7.47 -13.48
C ASP A 219 23.33 6.93 -12.06
N ASP A 220 24.24 7.45 -11.27
CA ASP A 220 24.46 7.03 -9.88
C ASP A 220 23.28 7.42 -8.97
N ASP A 221 22.64 8.56 -9.22
CA ASP A 221 21.48 9.04 -8.43
C ASP A 221 20.29 8.09 -8.63
N GLN A 222 19.98 7.72 -9.87
CA GLN A 222 18.93 6.73 -10.15
C GLN A 222 19.23 5.37 -9.50
N ALA A 223 20.48 4.95 -9.47
CA ALA A 223 20.87 3.69 -8.82
C ALA A 223 20.62 3.74 -7.30
N VAL A 224 20.95 4.84 -6.64
CA VAL A 224 20.74 5.05 -5.21
C VAL A 224 19.25 5.10 -4.87
N ASP A 225 18.46 5.82 -5.65
CA ASP A 225 17.01 5.93 -5.47
C ASP A 225 16.33 4.56 -5.66
N ALA A 226 16.71 3.83 -6.70
CA ALA A 226 16.21 2.48 -6.96
C ALA A 226 16.57 1.50 -5.84
N ALA A 227 17.81 1.54 -5.33
CA ALA A 227 18.22 0.70 -4.21
C ALA A 227 17.45 1.04 -2.94
N THR A 228 17.25 2.32 -2.67
CA THR A 228 16.45 2.77 -1.52
C THR A 228 15.00 2.29 -1.62
N THR A 229 14.42 2.35 -2.81
CA THR A 229 13.06 1.83 -3.07
C THR A 229 12.99 0.32 -2.85
N LEU A 230 13.98 -0.43 -3.37
CA LEU A 230 14.05 -1.88 -3.18
C LEU A 230 14.19 -2.26 -1.69
N GLN A 231 15.03 -1.57 -0.93
CA GLN A 231 15.16 -1.79 0.51
C GLN A 231 13.85 -1.56 1.27
N ARG A 232 13.11 -0.49 0.94
CA ARG A 232 11.81 -0.18 1.56
C ARG A 232 10.75 -1.27 1.34
N ILE A 233 10.89 -2.05 0.28
CA ILE A 233 10.00 -3.20 -0.01
C ILE A 233 10.66 -4.54 0.30
N GLY A 234 11.76 -4.54 1.09
CA GLY A 234 12.40 -5.71 1.66
C GLY A 234 13.41 -6.42 0.76
N PHE A 235 13.95 -5.77 -0.27
CA PHE A 235 15.08 -6.29 -1.05
C PHE A 235 16.39 -5.67 -0.57
N ASP A 236 16.97 -6.21 0.50
CA ASP A 236 18.15 -5.66 1.15
C ASP A 236 19.47 -6.02 0.47
N ASN A 237 19.47 -7.05 -0.38
CA ASN A 237 20.67 -7.55 -1.03
C ASN A 237 20.88 -6.93 -2.43
N VAL A 238 21.04 -5.59 -2.47
CA VAL A 238 21.48 -4.89 -3.68
C VAL A 238 23.01 -4.93 -3.73
N SER A 239 23.57 -5.76 -4.62
CA SER A 239 25.00 -6.08 -4.65
C SER A 239 25.87 -5.03 -5.34
N GLY A 240 25.26 -4.03 -5.95
CA GLY A 240 25.94 -2.95 -6.66
C GLY A 240 25.17 -2.47 -7.88
N PHE A 241 25.77 -1.59 -8.65
CA PHE A 241 25.15 -1.04 -9.85
C PHE A 241 26.14 -0.80 -10.99
N VAL A 242 25.59 -0.63 -12.17
CA VAL A 242 26.28 -0.14 -13.35
C VAL A 242 25.48 1.08 -13.85
N SER A 243 26.16 2.20 -14.02
CA SER A 243 25.56 3.42 -14.59
C SER A 243 26.16 3.75 -15.96
N GLY A 244 25.39 4.50 -16.74
CA GLY A 244 25.78 5.01 -18.04
C GLY A 244 25.07 4.37 -19.23
N ALA A 245 25.26 4.97 -20.40
CA ALA A 245 24.75 4.41 -21.66
C ALA A 245 25.53 3.12 -22.00
N MET A 246 24.82 2.03 -22.18
CA MET A 246 25.37 0.85 -22.81
C MET A 246 25.39 1.01 -24.33
#